data_b48aa22c5acf78bced1d7fa2374c2953
#
_entry.id   b48aa22c5acf78bced1d7fa2374c2953
#
_cell.length_a   1.000
_cell.length_b   1.000
_cell.length_c   1.000
_cell.angle_alpha   90.00
_cell.angle_beta   90.00
_cell.angle_gamma   90.00
#
_symmetry.space_group_name_H-M   'P 1'
#
loop_
_entity.id
_entity.type
_entity.pdbx_description
1 polymer ?
#
loop_
_entity_poly.entity_id
_entity_poly.type
_entity_poly.pdbx_seq_one_letter_code
_entity_poly.pdbx_strand_id
1 'polypeptide(L)'
;VGEERVTNDKTGWKFASSVGGVGTGERGDRVILDDPHNVKESESDVVRSETVRWFRESMSNRLNDIEKSAVVVIMQRVHEEDVSGVILSEYKDYCHLMIPMRYDLTRYPIGYNGNDIGWMDPREDDGDYAWPERFPPSALAQFERQPYMWSGQYMQSPTPRGGGIIKEESWQLWPSETYPQCELVLGSLDTASTEKEQNDASALTIWGIFRDGQGSPKAILLYAWEGRLEINDLTILVGLLCSVEKRPDKEYQKALALYNRGDDQVDSLYRVPVDRLLVENKNNGISVAHELIRLFGHSGNFAVELIDPKIFGDKVARIIACEPMFADEMVYAPDRAFAERVINNVA
;
A
#
# COMPACT_ATOMS: atom_id res chain seq x y z
N VAL A 1 15.12 -26.39 2.47
CA VAL A 1 15.23 -27.43 1.41
C VAL A 1 16.70 -27.73 1.30
N GLY A 2 17.10 -29.00 1.56
CA GLY A 2 18.48 -29.42 1.35
C GLY A 2 18.79 -29.47 -0.15
N GLU A 3 20.05 -29.27 -0.50
CA GLU A 3 20.52 -29.47 -1.88
C GLU A 3 20.41 -30.94 -2.24
N GLU A 4 19.66 -31.24 -3.29
CA GLU A 4 19.49 -32.62 -3.76
C GLU A 4 19.74 -32.71 -5.26
N ARG A 5 20.69 -33.57 -5.65
CA ARG A 5 20.95 -33.91 -7.05
C ARG A 5 20.45 -35.32 -7.35
N VAL A 6 19.54 -35.41 -8.29
CA VAL A 6 19.00 -36.65 -8.81
C VAL A 6 19.47 -36.85 -10.24
N THR A 7 20.04 -38.01 -10.56
CA THR A 7 20.51 -38.35 -11.91
C THR A 7 19.76 -39.57 -12.41
N ASN A 8 19.32 -39.58 -13.67
CA ASN A 8 18.69 -40.72 -14.30
C ASN A 8 19.75 -41.63 -14.99
N ASP A 9 19.29 -42.77 -15.51
CA ASP A 9 20.10 -43.78 -16.22
C ASP A 9 20.63 -43.35 -17.59
N LYS A 10 20.19 -42.16 -18.08
CA LYS A 10 20.57 -41.56 -19.39
C LYS A 10 21.36 -40.26 -19.25
N THR A 11 22.07 -40.09 -18.15
CA THR A 11 22.91 -38.93 -17.82
C THR A 11 22.16 -37.62 -17.60
N GLY A 12 20.81 -37.57 -17.69
CA GLY A 12 20.01 -36.45 -17.30
C GLY A 12 20.01 -36.26 -15.78
N TRP A 13 19.97 -35.00 -15.32
CA TRP A 13 19.96 -34.70 -13.91
C TRP A 13 19.02 -33.54 -13.56
N LYS A 14 18.58 -33.53 -12.32
CA LYS A 14 17.85 -32.46 -11.70
C LYS A 14 18.57 -32.06 -10.40
N PHE A 15 18.74 -30.76 -10.20
CA PHE A 15 19.28 -30.19 -8.97
C PHE A 15 18.24 -29.25 -8.37
N ALA A 16 17.99 -29.37 -7.06
CA ALA A 16 17.07 -28.51 -6.34
C ALA A 16 17.84 -27.72 -5.27
N SER A 17 17.56 -26.42 -5.17
CA SER A 17 18.14 -25.52 -4.20
C SER A 17 17.12 -24.43 -3.83
N SER A 18 17.38 -23.66 -2.78
CA SER A 18 16.57 -22.50 -2.40
C SER A 18 17.11 -21.21 -3.03
N VAL A 19 16.28 -20.16 -3.06
CA VAL A 19 16.73 -18.81 -3.37
C VAL A 19 17.85 -18.41 -2.41
N GLY A 20 18.96 -17.90 -2.95
CA GLY A 20 20.16 -17.58 -2.16
C GLY A 20 21.00 -18.77 -1.71
N GLY A 21 20.61 -20.01 -2.03
CA GLY A 21 21.39 -21.23 -1.73
C GLY A 21 22.67 -21.36 -2.57
N VAL A 22 23.54 -22.34 -2.18
CA VAL A 22 24.91 -22.55 -2.71
C VAL A 22 24.96 -23.04 -4.16
N GLY A 23 23.86 -23.05 -4.89
CA GLY A 23 23.82 -23.41 -6.33
C GLY A 23 24.69 -22.54 -7.24
N THR A 24 25.71 -21.86 -6.71
CA THR A 24 26.65 -21.02 -7.44
C THR A 24 27.58 -21.88 -8.29
N GLY A 25 27.30 -21.96 -9.60
CA GLY A 25 28.13 -22.72 -10.56
C GLY A 25 27.36 -23.76 -11.35
N GLU A 26 26.21 -24.21 -10.89
CA GLU A 26 25.38 -25.17 -11.65
C GLU A 26 24.65 -24.45 -12.80
N ARG A 27 24.59 -25.13 -13.94
CA ARG A 27 23.90 -24.66 -15.15
C ARG A 27 22.94 -25.75 -15.63
N GLY A 28 21.90 -25.35 -16.35
CA GLY A 28 20.91 -26.30 -16.86
C GLY A 28 20.34 -25.88 -18.22
N ASP A 29 19.72 -26.84 -18.89
CA ASP A 29 18.95 -26.57 -20.10
C ASP A 29 17.58 -25.97 -19.77
N ARG A 30 17.10 -26.22 -18.55
CA ARG A 30 15.89 -25.62 -17.99
C ARG A 30 16.18 -25.20 -16.55
N VAL A 31 16.03 -23.92 -16.27
CA VAL A 31 16.09 -23.33 -14.93
C VAL A 31 14.68 -23.01 -14.52
N ILE A 32 14.18 -23.66 -13.47
CA ILE A 32 12.80 -23.52 -13.01
C ILE A 32 12.82 -22.83 -11.66
N LEU A 33 12.14 -21.70 -11.56
CA LEU A 33 11.82 -21.01 -10.31
C LEU A 33 10.39 -21.37 -9.93
N ASP A 34 10.24 -22.04 -8.81
CA ASP A 34 8.94 -22.48 -8.28
C ASP A 34 8.69 -21.73 -6.98
N ASP A 35 7.71 -20.82 -7.00
CA ASP A 35 7.37 -19.90 -5.92
C ASP A 35 8.61 -19.25 -5.27
N PRO A 36 9.39 -18.40 -6.01
CA PRO A 36 10.64 -17.84 -5.52
C PRO A 36 10.48 -16.90 -4.32
N HIS A 37 9.28 -16.41 -4.08
CA HIS A 37 8.95 -15.58 -2.93
C HIS A 37 8.22 -16.36 -1.84
N ASN A 38 8.62 -16.14 -0.58
CA ASN A 38 7.81 -16.54 0.55
C ASN A 38 6.68 -15.51 0.74
N VAL A 39 5.42 -15.97 0.78
CA VAL A 39 4.24 -15.10 0.88
C VAL A 39 4.30 -14.15 2.09
N LYS A 40 4.82 -14.62 3.23
CA LYS A 40 4.92 -13.77 4.43
C LYS A 40 6.05 -12.75 4.36
N GLU A 41 7.14 -13.11 3.71
CA GLU A 41 8.36 -12.31 3.65
C GLU A 41 8.37 -11.36 2.44
N SER A 42 7.57 -11.65 1.40
CA SER A 42 7.42 -10.80 0.21
C SER A 42 6.92 -9.39 0.53
N GLU A 43 6.35 -9.24 1.70
CA GLU A 43 5.88 -7.98 2.25
C GLU A 43 7.01 -7.06 2.72
N SER A 44 8.17 -7.61 3.03
CA SER A 44 9.36 -6.84 3.35
C SER A 44 10.01 -6.35 2.06
N ASP A 45 10.10 -5.03 1.87
CA ASP A 45 10.78 -4.43 0.71
C ASP A 45 12.22 -4.94 0.56
N VAL A 46 12.91 -5.12 1.68
CA VAL A 46 14.29 -5.63 1.70
C VAL A 46 14.34 -7.06 1.18
N VAL A 47 13.52 -7.96 1.72
CA VAL A 47 13.53 -9.40 1.34
C VAL A 47 13.05 -9.56 -0.11
N ARG A 48 12.00 -8.84 -0.49
CA ARG A 48 11.49 -8.86 -1.87
C ARG A 48 12.54 -8.37 -2.86
N SER A 49 13.16 -7.23 -2.60
CA SER A 49 14.22 -6.66 -3.44
C SER A 49 15.45 -7.57 -3.54
N GLU A 50 15.82 -8.28 -2.47
CA GLU A 50 16.91 -9.28 -2.50
C GLU A 50 16.58 -10.46 -3.41
N THR A 51 15.35 -10.97 -3.37
CA THR A 51 14.89 -12.05 -4.27
C THR A 51 14.91 -11.60 -5.73
N VAL A 52 14.41 -10.39 -6.02
CA VAL A 52 14.44 -9.80 -7.37
C VAL A 52 15.88 -9.57 -7.84
N ARG A 53 16.74 -9.03 -6.98
CA ARG A 53 18.17 -8.87 -7.30
C ARG A 53 18.82 -10.20 -7.61
N TRP A 54 18.59 -11.23 -6.79
CA TRP A 54 19.08 -12.57 -7.04
C TRP A 54 18.60 -13.12 -8.39
N PHE A 55 17.34 -12.92 -8.74
CA PHE A 55 16.81 -13.28 -10.06
C PHE A 55 17.59 -12.59 -11.19
N ARG A 56 17.73 -11.26 -11.14
CA ARG A 56 18.44 -10.48 -12.17
C ARG A 56 19.89 -10.88 -12.33
N GLU A 57 20.60 -11.05 -11.22
CA GLU A 57 22.04 -11.31 -11.22
C GLU A 57 22.41 -12.78 -11.50
N SER A 58 21.54 -13.71 -11.11
CA SER A 58 21.90 -15.12 -11.13
C SER A 58 21.32 -15.88 -12.31
N MET A 59 20.14 -15.52 -12.83
CA MET A 59 19.46 -16.36 -13.81
C MET A 59 20.05 -16.29 -15.21
N SER A 60 20.51 -15.13 -15.65
CA SER A 60 21.11 -14.95 -16.96
C SER A 60 22.34 -15.83 -17.22
N ASN A 61 23.06 -16.21 -16.15
CA ASN A 61 24.28 -17.00 -16.22
C ASN A 61 24.10 -18.50 -15.98
N ARG A 62 22.84 -18.96 -15.80
CA ARG A 62 22.53 -20.35 -15.44
C ARG A 62 22.15 -21.25 -16.61
N LEU A 63 22.05 -20.70 -17.80
CA LEU A 63 21.71 -21.47 -18.99
C LEU A 63 22.95 -22.11 -19.60
N ASN A 64 22.82 -23.38 -20.01
CA ASN A 64 23.88 -24.08 -20.74
C ASN A 64 24.05 -23.50 -22.15
N ASP A 65 22.97 -23.17 -22.81
CA ASP A 65 22.92 -22.64 -24.16
C ASP A 65 21.85 -21.53 -24.20
N ILE A 66 22.26 -20.31 -24.48
CA ILE A 66 21.38 -19.13 -24.46
C ILE A 66 20.25 -19.22 -25.51
N GLU A 67 20.50 -19.90 -26.62
CA GLU A 67 19.49 -20.01 -27.70
C GLU A 67 18.50 -21.17 -27.50
N LYS A 68 18.88 -22.23 -26.77
CA LYS A 68 18.10 -23.47 -26.66
C LYS A 68 17.60 -23.76 -25.24
N SER A 69 18.23 -23.18 -24.26
CA SER A 69 17.83 -23.31 -22.87
C SER A 69 16.75 -22.28 -22.50
N ALA A 70 16.01 -22.54 -21.43
CA ALA A 70 14.96 -21.62 -20.99
C ALA A 70 14.94 -21.43 -19.47
N VAL A 71 14.53 -20.25 -19.05
CA VAL A 71 14.11 -19.94 -17.67
C VAL A 71 12.58 -20.05 -17.63
N VAL A 72 12.08 -20.80 -16.64
CA VAL A 72 10.65 -20.97 -16.40
C VAL A 72 10.34 -20.48 -15.00
N VAL A 73 9.41 -19.56 -14.86
CA VAL A 73 8.96 -19.06 -13.56
C VAL A 73 7.52 -19.50 -13.34
N ILE A 74 7.28 -20.23 -12.26
CA ILE A 74 5.96 -20.70 -11.85
C ILE A 74 5.73 -20.10 -10.47
N MET A 75 4.73 -19.24 -10.33
CA MET A 75 4.43 -18.63 -9.03
C MET A 75 3.03 -18.04 -8.98
N GLN A 76 2.54 -17.90 -7.75
CA GLN A 76 1.44 -17.01 -7.45
C GLN A 76 1.97 -15.57 -7.34
N ARG A 77 1.17 -14.59 -7.76
CA ARG A 77 1.52 -13.19 -7.57
C ARG A 77 1.34 -12.83 -6.09
N VAL A 78 2.34 -12.26 -5.49
CA VAL A 78 2.36 -11.88 -4.06
C VAL A 78 2.55 -10.39 -3.83
N HIS A 79 3.10 -9.69 -4.82
CA HIS A 79 3.32 -8.25 -4.80
C HIS A 79 3.46 -7.74 -6.24
N GLU A 80 3.20 -6.45 -6.49
CA GLU A 80 3.39 -5.86 -7.82
C GLU A 80 4.83 -5.95 -8.31
N GLU A 81 5.78 -5.74 -7.40
CA GLU A 81 7.22 -5.81 -7.64
C GLU A 81 7.82 -7.19 -7.30
N ASP A 82 7.03 -8.27 -7.37
CA ASP A 82 7.56 -9.61 -7.29
C ASP A 82 8.34 -9.99 -8.56
N VAL A 83 8.97 -11.17 -8.60
CA VAL A 83 9.75 -11.60 -9.76
C VAL A 83 8.93 -11.57 -11.04
N SER A 84 7.66 -12.01 -11.01
CA SER A 84 6.79 -11.93 -12.20
C SER A 84 6.46 -10.48 -12.59
N GLY A 85 6.22 -9.58 -11.62
CA GLY A 85 6.00 -8.16 -11.89
C GLY A 85 7.19 -7.51 -12.58
N VAL A 86 8.39 -7.81 -12.12
CA VAL A 86 9.64 -7.35 -12.74
C VAL A 86 9.80 -7.93 -14.15
N ILE A 87 9.53 -9.21 -14.35
CA ILE A 87 9.57 -9.83 -15.68
C ILE A 87 8.61 -9.11 -16.64
N LEU A 88 7.36 -8.91 -16.23
CA LEU A 88 6.35 -8.28 -17.05
C LEU A 88 6.65 -6.82 -17.40
N SER A 89 7.35 -6.10 -16.52
CA SER A 89 7.71 -4.70 -16.75
C SER A 89 8.99 -4.51 -17.56
N GLU A 90 10.01 -5.36 -17.35
CA GLU A 90 11.36 -5.15 -17.87
C GLU A 90 11.74 -6.07 -19.03
N TYR A 91 11.15 -7.29 -19.14
CA TYR A 91 11.54 -8.32 -20.10
C TYR A 91 10.42 -8.56 -21.10
N LYS A 92 10.70 -8.36 -22.38
CA LYS A 92 9.69 -8.49 -23.46
C LYS A 92 9.66 -9.86 -24.13
N ASP A 93 10.65 -10.70 -23.85
CA ASP A 93 10.87 -12.01 -24.48
C ASP A 93 10.32 -13.19 -23.66
N TYR A 94 9.68 -12.90 -22.51
CA TYR A 94 8.99 -13.92 -21.76
C TYR A 94 7.57 -14.16 -22.29
N CYS A 95 7.25 -15.43 -22.50
CA CYS A 95 5.88 -15.84 -22.74
C CYS A 95 5.12 -15.87 -21.41
N HIS A 96 4.05 -15.10 -21.29
CA HIS A 96 3.26 -15.01 -20.06
C HIS A 96 1.98 -15.84 -20.17
N LEU A 97 1.85 -16.84 -19.30
CA LEU A 97 0.62 -17.59 -19.09
C LEU A 97 0.04 -17.22 -17.72
N MET A 98 -1.17 -16.70 -17.69
CA MET A 98 -1.87 -16.34 -16.46
C MET A 98 -3.25 -16.98 -16.41
N ILE A 99 -3.57 -17.66 -15.30
CA ILE A 99 -4.85 -18.33 -15.06
C ILE A 99 -5.39 -17.80 -13.74
N PRO A 100 -6.26 -16.76 -13.76
CA PRO A 100 -6.88 -16.26 -12.55
C PRO A 100 -7.93 -17.25 -12.05
N MET A 101 -8.17 -17.27 -10.73
CA MET A 101 -9.18 -18.14 -10.12
C MET A 101 -10.58 -17.86 -10.65
N ARG A 102 -10.91 -16.59 -10.85
CA ARG A 102 -12.18 -16.16 -11.46
C ARG A 102 -11.87 -15.53 -12.83
N TYR A 103 -12.56 -15.98 -13.87
CA TYR A 103 -12.41 -15.40 -15.20
C TYR A 103 -12.93 -13.96 -15.22
N ASP A 104 -12.18 -13.08 -15.85
CA ASP A 104 -12.47 -11.66 -15.94
C ASP A 104 -12.42 -11.23 -17.41
N LEU A 105 -13.58 -11.05 -18.00
CA LEU A 105 -13.73 -10.68 -19.41
C LEU A 105 -13.11 -9.31 -19.73
N THR A 106 -12.98 -8.42 -18.76
CA THR A 106 -12.38 -7.10 -18.99
C THR A 106 -10.88 -7.18 -19.17
N ARG A 107 -10.23 -8.13 -18.48
CA ARG A 107 -8.79 -8.40 -18.57
C ARG A 107 -8.45 -9.46 -19.61
N TYR A 108 -9.36 -10.41 -19.83
CA TYR A 108 -9.18 -11.58 -20.68
C TYR A 108 -10.38 -11.73 -21.60
N PRO A 109 -10.45 -10.96 -22.70
CA PRO A 109 -11.54 -11.08 -23.66
C PRO A 109 -11.61 -12.51 -24.23
N ILE A 110 -12.81 -12.96 -24.58
CA ILE A 110 -13.07 -14.29 -25.15
C ILE A 110 -12.11 -14.55 -26.31
N GLY A 111 -11.50 -15.73 -26.29
CA GLY A 111 -10.50 -16.11 -27.28
C GLY A 111 -9.14 -15.45 -27.06
N TYR A 112 -8.89 -14.87 -25.87
CA TYR A 112 -7.60 -14.31 -25.53
C TYR A 112 -6.49 -15.36 -25.65
N ASN A 113 -5.60 -15.09 -26.59
CA ASN A 113 -4.37 -15.81 -26.78
C ASN A 113 -3.21 -14.85 -26.51
N GLY A 114 -3.00 -14.55 -25.25
CA GLY A 114 -1.99 -13.58 -24.79
C GLY A 114 -0.56 -14.13 -24.72
N ASN A 115 -0.33 -15.33 -25.29
CA ASN A 115 0.97 -15.97 -25.23
C ASN A 115 1.35 -16.66 -26.54
N ASP A 116 2.67 -16.78 -26.76
CA ASP A 116 3.24 -17.39 -27.97
C ASP A 116 3.10 -18.93 -28.04
N ILE A 117 2.62 -19.57 -26.97
CA ILE A 117 2.38 -21.02 -26.95
C ILE A 117 0.98 -21.38 -27.44
N GLY A 118 0.16 -20.41 -27.83
CA GLY A 118 -1.17 -20.64 -28.39
C GLY A 118 -2.23 -21.11 -27.40
N TRP A 119 -2.01 -20.89 -26.10
CA TRP A 119 -3.01 -21.22 -25.09
C TRP A 119 -4.15 -20.17 -25.09
N MET A 120 -5.38 -20.66 -24.99
CA MET A 120 -6.57 -19.84 -24.80
C MET A 120 -7.30 -20.33 -23.55
N ASP A 121 -7.85 -19.39 -22.77
CA ASP A 121 -8.68 -19.75 -21.63
C ASP A 121 -9.97 -20.41 -22.14
N PRO A 122 -10.30 -21.63 -21.69
CA PRO A 122 -11.49 -22.34 -22.15
C PRO A 122 -12.80 -21.81 -21.52
N ARG A 123 -12.70 -20.90 -20.55
CA ARG A 123 -13.87 -20.28 -19.91
C ARG A 123 -14.45 -19.19 -20.80
N GLU A 124 -15.76 -19.08 -20.83
CA GLU A 124 -16.48 -18.13 -21.69
C GLU A 124 -17.25 -17.08 -20.90
N ASP A 125 -17.75 -17.45 -19.71
CA ASP A 125 -18.58 -16.57 -18.90
C ASP A 125 -17.75 -15.82 -17.85
N ASP A 126 -18.05 -14.51 -17.70
CA ASP A 126 -17.42 -13.69 -16.68
C ASP A 126 -17.72 -14.22 -15.28
N GLY A 127 -16.70 -14.33 -14.46
CA GLY A 127 -16.81 -14.90 -13.12
C GLY A 127 -16.64 -16.41 -13.02
N ASP A 128 -16.48 -17.15 -14.12
CA ASP A 128 -16.22 -18.59 -14.11
C ASP A 128 -14.96 -18.94 -13.30
N TYR A 129 -15.07 -19.97 -12.46
CA TYR A 129 -13.93 -20.44 -11.66
C TYR A 129 -13.00 -21.35 -12.44
N ALA A 130 -11.69 -21.27 -12.14
CA ALA A 130 -10.67 -22.05 -12.84
C ALA A 130 -10.77 -23.57 -12.59
N TRP A 131 -11.24 -23.99 -11.44
CA TRP A 131 -11.35 -25.40 -11.06
C TRP A 131 -12.47 -25.64 -10.03
N PRO A 132 -13.74 -25.56 -10.45
CA PRO A 132 -14.87 -25.58 -9.52
C PRO A 132 -15.02 -26.87 -8.73
N GLU A 133 -14.52 -28.03 -9.25
CA GLU A 133 -14.58 -29.31 -8.54
C GLU A 133 -13.66 -29.31 -7.31
N ARG A 134 -12.53 -28.63 -7.38
CA ARG A 134 -11.57 -28.48 -6.27
C ARG A 134 -11.87 -27.27 -5.40
N PHE A 135 -12.30 -26.19 -6.02
CA PHE A 135 -12.54 -24.88 -5.40
C PHE A 135 -14.01 -24.48 -5.60
N PRO A 136 -14.95 -25.10 -4.89
CA PRO A 136 -16.35 -24.72 -5.01
C PRO A 136 -16.58 -23.29 -4.49
N PRO A 137 -17.55 -22.55 -5.02
CA PRO A 137 -17.83 -21.17 -4.64
C PRO A 137 -17.95 -20.94 -3.13
N SER A 138 -18.54 -21.90 -2.41
CA SER A 138 -18.69 -21.84 -0.95
C SER A 138 -17.34 -21.85 -0.20
N ALA A 139 -16.33 -22.54 -0.73
CA ALA A 139 -14.99 -22.53 -0.15
C ALA A 139 -14.24 -21.25 -0.50
N LEU A 140 -14.43 -20.72 -1.72
CA LEU A 140 -13.77 -19.52 -2.18
C LEU A 140 -14.28 -18.25 -1.48
N ALA A 141 -15.54 -18.22 -1.07
CA ALA A 141 -16.12 -17.07 -0.39
C ALA A 141 -15.36 -16.63 0.88
N GLN A 142 -14.67 -17.55 1.56
CA GLN A 142 -13.82 -17.18 2.70
C GLN A 142 -12.50 -16.48 2.28
N PHE A 143 -11.95 -16.81 1.10
CA PHE A 143 -10.73 -16.19 0.58
C PHE A 143 -11.04 -14.83 -0.08
N GLU A 144 -12.18 -14.69 -0.71
CA GLU A 144 -12.69 -13.43 -1.27
C GLU A 144 -12.86 -12.34 -0.20
N ARG A 145 -13.10 -12.75 1.06
CA ARG A 145 -13.15 -11.83 2.21
C ARG A 145 -11.78 -11.25 2.60
N GLN A 146 -10.71 -11.68 1.95
CA GLN A 146 -9.35 -11.16 2.13
C GLN A 146 -8.88 -10.53 0.82
N PRO A 147 -9.30 -9.28 0.51
CA PRO A 147 -9.15 -8.67 -0.83
C PRO A 147 -7.71 -8.64 -1.32
N TYR A 148 -6.77 -8.31 -0.45
CA TYR A 148 -5.36 -8.27 -0.80
C TYR A 148 -4.80 -9.64 -1.24
N MET A 149 -5.05 -10.69 -0.45
CA MET A 149 -4.65 -12.05 -0.81
C MET A 149 -5.39 -12.54 -2.05
N TRP A 150 -6.70 -12.22 -2.12
CA TRP A 150 -7.53 -12.60 -3.27
C TRP A 150 -7.00 -11.97 -4.56
N SER A 151 -6.77 -10.67 -4.59
CA SER A 151 -6.27 -9.97 -5.78
C SER A 151 -4.92 -10.48 -6.25
N GLY A 152 -3.98 -10.72 -5.33
CA GLY A 152 -2.65 -11.24 -5.65
C GLY A 152 -2.67 -12.71 -6.02
N GLN A 153 -2.86 -13.57 -5.02
CA GLN A 153 -2.63 -15.01 -5.18
C GLN A 153 -3.70 -15.73 -6.01
N TYR A 154 -4.96 -15.29 -5.94
CA TYR A 154 -6.05 -15.93 -6.67
C TYR A 154 -6.33 -15.24 -8.01
N MET A 155 -6.37 -13.92 -8.05
CA MET A 155 -6.66 -13.19 -9.27
C MET A 155 -5.41 -12.83 -10.08
N GLN A 156 -4.21 -13.16 -9.59
CA GLN A 156 -2.92 -12.88 -10.22
C GLN A 156 -2.72 -11.39 -10.57
N SER A 157 -3.33 -10.53 -9.79
CA SER A 157 -3.33 -9.08 -9.93
C SER A 157 -3.08 -8.42 -8.59
N PRO A 158 -1.86 -8.51 -8.07
CA PRO A 158 -1.54 -7.88 -6.79
C PRO A 158 -1.79 -6.37 -6.89
N THR A 159 -2.36 -5.82 -5.85
CA THR A 159 -2.55 -4.39 -5.67
C THR A 159 -1.49 -3.86 -4.70
N PRO A 160 -1.06 -2.59 -4.81
CA PRO A 160 -0.15 -1.99 -3.85
C PRO A 160 -0.68 -2.13 -2.42
N ARG A 161 0.22 -2.30 -1.47
CA ARG A 161 -0.16 -2.21 -0.05
C ARG A 161 -0.69 -0.82 0.26
N GLY A 162 -1.96 -0.75 0.65
CA GLY A 162 -2.66 0.51 0.90
C GLY A 162 -3.33 1.13 -0.31
N GLY A 163 -3.05 0.64 -1.54
CA GLY A 163 -3.82 0.97 -2.73
C GLY A 163 -4.81 -0.15 -3.06
N GLY A 164 -6.10 0.16 -3.18
CA GLY A 164 -7.13 -0.79 -3.60
C GLY A 164 -7.86 -1.59 -2.52
N ILE A 165 -7.47 -1.53 -1.24
CA ILE A 165 -8.29 -2.08 -0.15
C ILE A 165 -9.50 -1.17 0.08
N ILE A 166 -9.27 0.13 0.06
CA ILE A 166 -10.31 1.14 0.13
C ILE A 166 -10.42 1.76 -1.25
N LYS A 167 -11.46 1.42 -1.98
CA LYS A 167 -11.68 1.92 -3.34
C LYS A 167 -12.12 3.38 -3.33
N GLU A 168 -11.76 4.12 -4.38
CA GLU A 168 -12.16 5.51 -4.57
C GLU A 168 -13.70 5.67 -4.47
N GLU A 169 -14.45 4.78 -5.12
CA GLU A 169 -15.91 4.77 -5.10
C GLU A 169 -16.54 4.49 -3.73
N SER A 170 -15.78 4.02 -2.74
CA SER A 170 -16.26 3.77 -1.38
C SER A 170 -16.29 5.04 -0.52
N TRP A 171 -15.65 6.12 -0.99
CA TRP A 171 -15.73 7.41 -0.33
C TRP A 171 -17.04 8.10 -0.65
N GLN A 172 -17.71 8.62 0.39
CA GLN A 172 -18.93 9.41 0.19
C GLN A 172 -18.56 10.86 -0.03
N LEU A 173 -19.04 11.48 -1.12
CA LEU A 173 -18.83 12.91 -1.35
C LEU A 173 -19.71 13.72 -0.38
N TRP A 174 -19.10 14.65 0.35
CA TRP A 174 -19.86 15.58 1.20
C TRP A 174 -20.62 16.60 0.34
N PRO A 175 -21.96 16.67 0.44
CA PRO A 175 -22.77 17.41 -0.54
C PRO A 175 -22.86 18.92 -0.29
N SER A 176 -22.19 19.46 0.74
CA SER A 176 -22.31 20.85 1.17
C SER A 176 -20.96 21.55 1.27
N GLU A 177 -20.95 22.86 1.03
CA GLU A 177 -19.76 23.69 1.29
C GLU A 177 -19.46 23.89 2.78
N THR A 178 -20.47 23.71 3.64
CA THR A 178 -20.32 23.80 5.09
C THR A 178 -20.22 22.41 5.70
N TYR A 179 -19.24 22.21 6.58
CA TYR A 179 -19.06 20.94 7.28
C TYR A 179 -20.14 20.70 8.35
N PRO A 180 -20.39 19.45 8.70
CA PRO A 180 -21.31 19.11 9.79
C PRO A 180 -20.76 19.60 11.12
N GLN A 181 -21.63 19.77 12.10
CA GLN A 181 -21.20 19.99 13.48
C GLN A 181 -20.60 18.67 14.01
N CYS A 182 -19.29 18.64 14.24
CA CYS A 182 -18.59 17.47 14.75
C CYS A 182 -18.67 17.40 16.28
N GLU A 183 -18.89 16.20 16.80
CA GLU A 183 -18.82 15.91 18.25
C GLU A 183 -17.38 15.80 18.73
N LEU A 184 -16.48 15.39 17.83
CA LEU A 184 -15.06 15.21 18.09
C LEU A 184 -14.26 15.51 16.81
N VAL A 185 -13.17 16.26 16.94
CA VAL A 185 -12.24 16.53 15.84
C VAL A 185 -10.86 15.95 16.21
N LEU A 186 -10.37 15.04 15.38
CA LEU A 186 -9.12 14.33 15.57
C LEU A 186 -8.11 14.73 14.48
N GLY A 187 -6.91 15.12 14.91
CA GLY A 187 -5.75 15.20 14.02
C GLY A 187 -4.93 13.91 14.09
N SER A 188 -4.37 13.47 12.99
CA SER A 188 -3.40 12.39 12.92
C SER A 188 -2.15 12.88 12.20
N LEU A 189 -1.01 12.81 12.87
CA LEU A 189 0.30 13.24 12.36
C LEU A 189 1.24 12.05 12.26
N ASP A 190 1.67 11.75 11.05
CA ASP A 190 2.80 10.88 10.76
C ASP A 190 4.03 11.73 10.45
N THR A 191 5.16 11.43 11.10
CA THR A 191 6.39 12.20 10.96
C THR A 191 7.46 11.39 10.25
N ALA A 192 8.19 12.02 9.32
CA ALA A 192 9.33 11.43 8.64
C ALA A 192 10.37 10.87 9.62
N SER A 193 10.90 9.66 9.37
CA SER A 193 11.53 8.88 10.44
C SER A 193 13.04 9.06 10.64
N THR A 194 13.86 9.59 9.73
CA THR A 194 15.31 9.84 9.98
C THR A 194 16.00 10.80 9.04
N GLU A 195 17.19 11.33 9.46
CA GLU A 195 18.10 12.14 8.63
C GLU A 195 18.62 11.43 7.37
N LYS A 196 18.59 10.10 7.31
CA LYS A 196 19.01 9.32 6.13
C LYS A 196 17.92 9.12 5.11
N GLU A 197 16.68 9.24 5.50
CA GLU A 197 15.50 9.22 4.63
C GLU A 197 15.09 10.65 4.28
N GLN A 198 15.99 11.38 3.64
CA GLN A 198 15.76 12.77 3.18
C GLN A 198 14.59 12.93 2.20
N ASN A 199 13.92 11.83 1.85
CA ASN A 199 12.83 11.80 0.88
C ASN A 199 11.45 11.61 1.48
N ASP A 200 11.30 11.20 2.75
CA ASP A 200 9.99 10.99 3.36
C ASP A 200 9.35 12.32 3.78
N ALA A 201 8.08 12.50 3.45
CA ALA A 201 7.28 13.64 3.87
C ALA A 201 6.58 13.35 5.20
N SER A 202 6.35 14.39 6.01
CA SER A 202 5.42 14.31 7.14
C SER A 202 4.01 14.60 6.64
N ALA A 203 3.02 13.89 7.17
CA ALA A 203 1.62 14.01 6.76
C ALA A 203 0.70 14.28 7.95
N LEU A 204 -0.22 15.23 7.79
CA LEU A 204 -1.28 15.55 8.74
C LEU A 204 -2.64 15.33 8.09
N THR A 205 -3.52 14.56 8.74
CA THR A 205 -4.94 14.48 8.38
C THR A 205 -5.81 14.92 9.56
N ILE A 206 -6.89 15.62 9.29
CA ILE A 206 -7.85 16.06 10.33
C ILE A 206 -9.23 15.52 9.99
N TRP A 207 -9.82 14.84 10.95
CA TRP A 207 -11.08 14.12 10.82
C TRP A 207 -12.11 14.65 11.80
N GLY A 208 -13.33 14.87 11.33
CA GLY A 208 -14.47 15.17 12.16
C GLY A 208 -15.38 13.96 12.35
N ILE A 209 -15.76 13.69 13.58
CA ILE A 209 -16.75 12.67 13.92
C ILE A 209 -18.08 13.37 14.19
N PHE A 210 -19.13 12.97 13.51
CA PHE A 210 -20.47 13.54 13.62
C PHE A 210 -21.54 12.45 13.57
N ARG A 211 -22.77 12.81 13.86
CA ARG A 211 -23.93 11.92 13.67
C ARG A 211 -24.79 12.43 12.52
N ASP A 212 -25.24 11.49 11.70
CA ASP A 212 -26.22 11.80 10.66
C ASP A 212 -27.63 12.08 11.26
N GLY A 213 -28.58 12.40 10.39
CA GLY A 213 -29.98 12.67 10.80
C GLY A 213 -30.70 11.51 11.47
N GLN A 214 -30.13 10.30 11.41
CA GLN A 214 -30.63 9.07 12.06
C GLN A 214 -29.88 8.75 13.36
N GLY A 215 -28.86 9.53 13.72
CA GLY A 215 -28.02 9.33 14.89
C GLY A 215 -26.87 8.35 14.69
N SER A 216 -26.63 7.87 13.46
CA SER A 216 -25.53 6.97 13.15
C SER A 216 -24.19 7.73 13.09
N PRO A 217 -23.11 7.17 13.67
CA PRO A 217 -21.80 7.81 13.65
C PRO A 217 -21.22 7.82 12.22
N LYS A 218 -20.66 8.95 11.84
CA LYS A 218 -19.99 9.16 10.55
C LYS A 218 -18.67 9.88 10.77
N ALA A 219 -17.74 9.72 9.83
CA ALA A 219 -16.47 10.43 9.81
C ALA A 219 -16.36 11.28 8.55
N ILE A 220 -15.76 12.47 8.65
CA ILE A 220 -15.49 13.34 7.51
C ILE A 220 -14.05 13.83 7.55
N LEU A 221 -13.37 13.76 6.40
CA LEU A 221 -12.06 14.39 6.24
C LEU A 221 -12.22 15.91 6.15
N LEU A 222 -11.76 16.61 7.18
CA LEU A 222 -11.87 18.07 7.25
C LEU A 222 -10.68 18.77 6.61
N TYR A 223 -9.49 18.16 6.69
CA TYR A 223 -8.26 18.72 6.13
C TYR A 223 -7.17 17.67 5.98
N ALA A 224 -6.25 17.89 5.05
CA ALA A 224 -5.00 17.14 4.92
C ALA A 224 -3.88 18.06 4.43
N TRP A 225 -2.68 17.78 4.93
CA TRP A 225 -1.44 18.43 4.55
C TRP A 225 -0.29 17.41 4.51
N GLU A 226 0.60 17.59 3.56
CA GLU A 226 1.83 16.82 3.42
C GLU A 226 2.99 17.77 3.08
N GLY A 227 4.16 17.51 3.64
CA GLY A 227 5.33 18.31 3.34
C GLY A 227 6.60 17.86 4.06
N ARG A 228 7.74 18.41 3.64
CA ARG A 228 9.07 18.13 4.21
C ARG A 228 9.54 19.33 4.99
N LEU A 229 9.52 19.22 6.30
CA LEU A 229 9.93 20.28 7.23
C LEU A 229 10.81 19.72 8.34
N GLU A 230 11.74 20.51 8.81
CA GLU A 230 12.48 20.28 10.03
C GLU A 230 11.54 20.26 11.24
N ILE A 231 11.89 19.52 12.30
CA ILE A 231 11.04 19.29 13.49
C ILE A 231 10.46 20.60 14.05
N ASN A 232 11.27 21.64 14.22
CA ASN A 232 10.81 22.92 14.76
C ASN A 232 9.79 23.61 13.87
N ASP A 233 10.00 23.57 12.55
CA ASP A 233 9.13 24.18 11.56
C ASP A 233 7.83 23.39 11.43
N LEU A 234 7.91 22.07 11.41
CA LEU A 234 6.76 21.16 11.44
C LEU A 234 5.89 21.40 12.67
N THR A 235 6.51 21.49 13.86
CA THR A 235 5.80 21.73 15.11
C THR A 235 5.02 23.06 15.10
N ILE A 236 5.63 24.13 14.60
CA ILE A 236 4.98 25.44 14.50
C ILE A 236 3.80 25.37 13.49
N LEU A 237 4.01 24.78 12.32
CA LEU A 237 2.96 24.68 11.30
C LEU A 237 1.78 23.85 11.79
N VAL A 238 2.04 22.63 12.25
CA VAL A 238 1.00 21.70 12.73
C VAL A 238 0.25 22.31 13.91
N GLY A 239 0.97 22.89 14.88
CA GLY A 239 0.34 23.54 16.01
C GLY A 239 -0.59 24.69 15.62
N LEU A 240 -0.24 25.47 14.61
CA LEU A 240 -1.10 26.55 14.10
C LEU A 240 -2.28 26.04 13.28
N LEU A 241 -2.11 24.99 12.50
CA LEU A 241 -3.20 24.36 11.73
C LEU A 241 -4.26 23.76 12.66
N CYS A 242 -3.84 23.14 13.77
CA CYS A 242 -4.71 22.43 14.71
C CYS A 242 -5.29 23.32 15.82
N SER A 243 -4.86 24.57 15.97
CA SER A 243 -5.17 25.44 17.11
C SER A 243 -6.14 26.56 16.75
N VAL A 244 -6.97 26.98 17.72
CA VAL A 244 -7.75 28.23 17.67
C VAL A 244 -6.93 29.44 18.10
N GLU A 245 -5.77 29.25 18.71
CA GLU A 245 -4.95 30.31 19.30
C GLU A 245 -4.48 31.31 18.22
N LYS A 246 -4.60 32.58 18.52
CA LYS A 246 -3.99 33.64 17.74
C LYS A 246 -2.54 33.82 18.20
N ARG A 247 -1.61 33.40 17.37
CA ARG A 247 -0.17 33.61 17.59
C ARG A 247 0.27 34.97 17.04
N PRO A 248 1.40 35.50 17.54
CA PRO A 248 1.98 36.71 16.99
C PRO A 248 2.16 36.65 15.47
N ASP A 249 1.94 37.75 14.79
CA ASP A 249 2.02 37.85 13.31
C ASP A 249 3.30 37.23 12.74
N LYS A 250 4.42 37.35 13.45
CA LYS A 250 5.71 36.82 13.00
C LYS A 250 5.71 35.29 12.91
N GLU A 251 5.14 34.57 13.89
CA GLU A 251 5.05 33.10 13.87
C GLU A 251 4.07 32.63 12.82
N TYR A 252 2.94 33.31 12.71
CA TYR A 252 1.95 33.05 11.67
C TYR A 252 2.53 33.25 10.28
N GLN A 253 3.24 34.36 10.02
CA GLN A 253 3.87 34.60 8.70
C GLN A 253 4.96 33.58 8.40
N LYS A 254 5.71 33.13 9.41
CA LYS A 254 6.68 32.03 9.24
C LYS A 254 5.97 30.73 8.83
N ALA A 255 4.89 30.36 9.51
CA ALA A 255 4.13 29.15 9.18
C ALA A 255 3.48 29.22 7.79
N LEU A 256 2.93 30.38 7.40
CA LEU A 256 2.40 30.60 6.07
C LEU A 256 3.48 30.46 5.00
N ALA A 257 4.68 31.01 5.25
CA ALA A 257 5.81 30.86 4.33
C ALA A 257 6.30 29.40 4.22
N LEU A 258 6.24 28.64 5.32
CA LEU A 258 6.57 27.21 5.32
C LEU A 258 5.52 26.39 4.55
N TYR A 259 4.26 26.69 4.74
CA TYR A 259 3.16 26.09 4.00
C TYR A 259 3.32 26.29 2.49
N ASN A 260 3.61 27.52 2.09
CA ASN A 260 3.77 27.93 0.68
C ASN A 260 5.09 27.45 0.04
N ARG A 261 5.90 26.64 0.72
CA ARG A 261 7.02 25.91 0.09
C ARG A 261 6.54 24.68 -0.69
N GLY A 262 5.32 24.20 -0.42
CA GLY A 262 4.66 23.17 -1.20
C GLY A 262 4.05 23.71 -2.51
N ASP A 263 3.37 22.83 -3.23
CA ASP A 263 2.80 23.14 -4.54
C ASP A 263 1.60 24.09 -4.48
N ASP A 264 0.88 24.12 -3.36
CA ASP A 264 -0.31 24.93 -3.17
C ASP A 264 0.05 26.24 -2.45
N GLN A 265 0.00 27.38 -3.15
CA GLN A 265 0.19 28.69 -2.56
C GLN A 265 -1.13 29.28 -2.09
N VAL A 266 -1.16 29.72 -0.84
CA VAL A 266 -2.33 30.32 -0.21
C VAL A 266 -2.02 31.66 0.44
N ASP A 267 -2.98 32.56 0.50
CA ASP A 267 -2.85 33.86 1.16
C ASP A 267 -3.03 33.75 2.69
N SER A 268 -3.65 32.66 3.15
CA SER A 268 -3.87 32.40 4.58
C SER A 268 -3.93 30.91 4.86
N LEU A 269 -3.47 30.50 6.06
CA LEU A 269 -3.57 29.10 6.52
C LEU A 269 -5.04 28.73 6.75
N TYR A 270 -5.45 27.62 6.19
CA TYR A 270 -6.73 26.98 6.52
C TYR A 270 -6.56 26.22 7.83
N ARG A 271 -7.15 26.71 8.90
CA ARG A 271 -7.01 26.18 10.24
C ARG A 271 -8.24 25.37 10.62
N VAL A 272 -8.02 24.19 11.14
CA VAL A 272 -9.07 23.30 11.65
C VAL A 272 -8.72 22.92 13.08
N PRO A 273 -9.35 23.57 14.07
CA PRO A 273 -9.13 23.25 15.47
C PRO A 273 -9.46 21.80 15.78
N VAL A 274 -8.56 21.11 16.48
CA VAL A 274 -8.75 19.71 16.86
C VAL A 274 -8.95 19.60 18.37
N ASP A 275 -9.68 18.58 18.82
CA ASP A 275 -9.78 18.22 20.23
C ASP A 275 -8.56 17.41 20.67
N ARG A 276 -8.10 16.52 19.81
CA ARG A 276 -6.92 15.68 20.03
C ARG A 276 -6.07 15.57 18.78
N LEU A 277 -4.76 15.64 18.95
CA LEU A 277 -3.76 15.34 17.93
C LEU A 277 -3.04 14.05 18.28
N LEU A 278 -3.23 13.03 17.48
CA LEU A 278 -2.57 11.74 17.58
C LEU A 278 -1.24 11.79 16.83
N VAL A 279 -0.14 11.49 17.48
CA VAL A 279 1.20 11.48 16.89
C VAL A 279 1.79 10.09 17.00
N GLU A 280 2.34 9.56 15.91
CA GLU A 280 2.94 8.24 15.93
C GLU A 280 4.14 8.18 16.89
N ASN A 281 4.14 7.19 17.80
CA ASN A 281 5.20 6.98 18.80
C ASN A 281 6.44 6.33 18.18
N LYS A 282 7.10 7.06 17.30
CA LYS A 282 8.37 6.69 16.68
C LYS A 282 9.31 7.88 16.65
N ASN A 283 10.60 7.65 16.82
CA ASN A 283 11.72 8.60 16.63
C ASN A 283 11.34 10.10 16.73
N ASN A 284 11.17 10.77 15.59
CA ASN A 284 10.85 12.19 15.49
C ASN A 284 9.46 12.55 16.04
N GLY A 285 8.50 11.63 15.99
CA GLY A 285 7.14 11.84 16.52
C GLY A 285 7.14 12.15 18.02
N ILE A 286 7.98 11.48 18.80
CA ILE A 286 8.12 11.74 20.23
C ILE A 286 8.62 13.18 20.46
N SER A 287 9.62 13.61 19.72
CA SER A 287 10.19 14.96 19.83
C SER A 287 9.18 16.03 19.41
N VAL A 288 8.46 15.80 18.32
CA VAL A 288 7.39 16.68 17.82
C VAL A 288 6.25 16.78 18.85
N ALA A 289 5.80 15.65 19.40
CA ALA A 289 4.75 15.65 20.43
C ALA A 289 5.12 16.43 21.67
N HIS A 290 6.34 16.24 22.19
CA HIS A 290 6.84 16.99 23.37
C HIS A 290 6.90 18.49 23.07
N GLU A 291 7.37 18.88 21.88
CA GLU A 291 7.47 20.28 21.50
C GLU A 291 6.08 20.92 21.27
N LEU A 292 5.13 20.18 20.70
CA LEU A 292 3.73 20.60 20.59
C LEU A 292 3.09 20.82 21.97
N ILE A 293 3.30 19.91 22.91
CA ILE A 293 2.81 20.06 24.29
C ILE A 293 3.44 21.30 24.92
N ARG A 294 4.74 21.51 24.76
CA ARG A 294 5.45 22.67 25.31
C ARG A 294 4.92 23.98 24.74
N LEU A 295 4.67 24.07 23.45
CA LEU A 295 4.29 25.31 22.76
C LEU A 295 2.78 25.59 22.80
N PHE A 296 1.94 24.56 22.78
CA PHE A 296 0.50 24.67 22.60
C PHE A 296 -0.32 24.07 23.76
N GLY A 297 0.26 23.18 24.57
CA GLY A 297 -0.46 22.45 25.62
C GLY A 297 -0.92 23.32 26.78
N HIS A 298 -0.25 24.43 27.06
CA HIS A 298 -0.60 25.33 28.19
C HIS A 298 -1.85 26.19 27.92
N SER A 299 -2.21 26.38 26.69
CA SER A 299 -3.36 27.19 26.28
C SER A 299 -4.68 26.40 26.22
N GLY A 300 -4.67 25.10 26.52
CA GLY A 300 -5.87 24.26 26.47
C GLY A 300 -6.48 24.07 25.09
N ASN A 301 -5.70 24.31 24.02
CA ASN A 301 -6.22 24.30 22.67
C ASN A 301 -6.56 22.90 22.16
N PHE A 302 -5.70 21.89 22.43
CA PHE A 302 -5.91 20.49 22.09
C PHE A 302 -5.00 19.58 22.90
N ALA A 303 -5.40 18.33 23.04
CA ALA A 303 -4.58 17.30 23.66
C ALA A 303 -3.66 16.67 22.62
N VAL A 304 -2.38 16.43 22.95
CA VAL A 304 -1.44 15.67 22.13
C VAL A 304 -1.26 14.30 22.74
N GLU A 305 -1.47 13.25 21.95
CA GLU A 305 -1.42 11.86 22.38
C GLU A 305 -0.46 11.06 21.49
N LEU A 306 0.51 10.38 22.13
CA LEU A 306 1.41 9.48 21.41
C LEU A 306 0.74 8.12 21.23
N ILE A 307 0.67 7.65 19.99
CA ILE A 307 0.04 6.37 19.62
C ILE A 307 1.10 5.42 19.08
N ASP A 308 1.18 4.22 19.66
CA ASP A 308 1.95 3.13 19.05
C ASP A 308 1.06 2.38 18.06
N PRO A 309 1.29 2.54 16.75
CA PRO A 309 0.46 1.90 15.74
C PRO A 309 0.54 0.37 15.76
N LYS A 310 1.59 -0.22 16.34
CA LYS A 310 1.75 -1.67 16.46
C LYS A 310 0.68 -2.32 17.35
N ILE A 311 0.05 -1.56 18.23
CA ILE A 311 -1.08 -2.06 19.05
C ILE A 311 -2.26 -2.51 18.16
N PHE A 312 -2.40 -1.89 17.00
CA PHE A 312 -3.49 -2.17 16.04
C PHE A 312 -3.08 -3.09 14.89
N GLY A 313 -1.95 -3.79 15.01
CA GLY A 313 -1.41 -4.65 13.97
C GLY A 313 -0.49 -3.92 12.98
N ASP A 314 -0.15 -4.60 11.89
CA ASP A 314 0.63 -3.99 10.82
C ASP A 314 -0.20 -3.01 9.97
N LYS A 315 0.43 -2.34 9.00
CA LYS A 315 -0.22 -1.33 8.17
C LYS A 315 -1.45 -1.89 7.45
N VAL A 316 -1.36 -3.11 6.92
CA VAL A 316 -2.46 -3.76 6.18
C VAL A 316 -3.60 -4.13 7.11
N ALA A 317 -3.31 -4.72 8.28
CA ALA A 317 -4.33 -5.04 9.26
C ALA A 317 -5.14 -3.81 9.69
N ARG A 318 -4.48 -2.66 9.85
CA ARG A 318 -5.13 -1.39 10.18
C ARG A 318 -6.04 -0.89 9.06
N ILE A 319 -5.60 -1.00 7.80
CA ILE A 319 -6.43 -0.60 6.64
C ILE A 319 -7.66 -1.52 6.52
N ILE A 320 -7.47 -2.84 6.65
CA ILE A 320 -8.57 -3.82 6.63
C ILE A 320 -9.57 -3.55 7.77
N ALA A 321 -9.09 -3.13 8.94
CA ALA A 321 -9.99 -2.78 10.05
C ALA A 321 -10.86 -1.54 9.75
N CYS A 322 -10.43 -0.65 8.86
CA CYS A 322 -11.21 0.51 8.43
C CYS A 322 -12.16 0.21 7.25
N GLU A 323 -11.90 -0.85 6.47
CA GLU A 323 -12.70 -1.18 5.28
C GLU A 323 -14.22 -1.25 5.53
N PRO A 324 -14.73 -1.87 6.62
CA PRO A 324 -16.16 -1.89 6.89
C PRO A 324 -16.78 -0.50 7.03
N MET A 325 -16.03 0.49 7.51
CA MET A 325 -16.54 1.86 7.63
C MET A 325 -16.80 2.49 6.26
N PHE A 326 -15.98 2.14 5.27
CA PHE A 326 -16.15 2.58 3.89
C PHE A 326 -17.28 1.80 3.20
N ALA A 327 -17.35 0.49 3.40
CA ALA A 327 -18.42 -0.35 2.87
C ALA A 327 -19.82 0.04 3.39
N ASP A 328 -19.89 0.51 4.63
CA ASP A 328 -21.12 0.98 5.28
C ASP A 328 -21.40 2.49 5.02
N GLU A 329 -20.72 3.10 4.05
CA GLU A 329 -20.89 4.51 3.66
C GLU A 329 -20.76 5.49 4.84
N MET A 330 -19.83 5.20 5.76
CA MET A 330 -19.65 6.01 6.96
C MET A 330 -18.59 7.11 6.79
N VAL A 331 -17.78 7.07 5.73
CA VAL A 331 -16.62 7.95 5.55
C VAL A 331 -16.87 8.94 4.42
N TYR A 332 -16.78 10.22 4.75
CA TYR A 332 -17.03 11.32 3.84
C TYR A 332 -15.74 12.08 3.52
N ALA A 333 -15.66 12.60 2.29
CA ALA A 333 -14.63 13.53 1.86
C ALA A 333 -15.30 14.75 1.18
N PRO A 334 -14.79 15.98 1.38
CA PRO A 334 -15.28 17.16 0.67
C PRO A 334 -14.72 17.20 -0.76
N ASP A 335 -15.40 17.91 -1.65
CA ASP A 335 -14.88 18.24 -2.98
C ASP A 335 -13.78 19.33 -2.86
N ARG A 336 -12.57 18.89 -2.52
CA ARG A 336 -11.39 19.74 -2.29
C ARG A 336 -10.11 19.02 -2.75
N ALA A 337 -9.15 19.76 -3.28
CA ALA A 337 -7.89 19.22 -3.78
C ALA A 337 -7.11 18.39 -2.74
N PHE A 338 -7.14 18.76 -1.45
CA PHE A 338 -6.50 17.97 -0.42
C PHE A 338 -7.17 16.61 -0.19
N ALA A 339 -8.50 16.54 -0.35
CA ALA A 339 -9.26 15.30 -0.20
C ALA A 339 -8.99 14.36 -1.38
N GLU A 340 -8.97 14.88 -2.60
CA GLU A 340 -8.61 14.12 -3.80
C GLU A 340 -7.21 13.49 -3.67
N ARG A 341 -6.21 14.23 -3.16
CA ARG A 341 -4.88 13.68 -2.88
C ARG A 341 -4.91 12.52 -1.87
N VAL A 342 -5.69 12.65 -0.78
CA VAL A 342 -5.82 11.58 0.22
C VAL A 342 -6.49 10.36 -0.38
N ILE A 343 -7.57 10.53 -1.13
CA ILE A 343 -8.30 9.45 -1.80
C ILE A 343 -7.34 8.69 -2.73
N ASN A 344 -6.63 9.40 -3.62
CA ASN A 344 -5.68 8.81 -4.57
C ASN A 344 -4.50 8.08 -3.89
N ASN A 345 -4.09 8.51 -2.70
CA ASN A 345 -3.01 7.86 -1.95
C ASN A 345 -3.48 6.63 -1.13
N VAL A 346 -4.78 6.47 -0.93
CA VAL A 346 -5.39 5.40 -0.14
C VAL A 346 -6.08 4.36 -1.03
N ALA A 347 -6.64 4.78 -2.17
CA ALA A 347 -7.20 3.93 -3.22
C ALA A 347 -6.09 3.38 -4.14
#